data_e5edea96123373d04c4ae398c60d06ac
#
_entry.id   e5edea96123373d04c4ae398c60d06ac
#
_cell.length_a   1.000
_cell.length_b   1.000
_cell.length_c   1.000
_cell.angle_alpha   90.00
_cell.angle_beta   90.00
_cell.angle_gamma   90.00
#
_symmetry.space_group_name_H-M   'P 1'
#
loop_
_entity.id
_entity.type
_entity.pdbx_description
1 polymer ?
#
loop_
_entity_poly.entity_id
_entity_poly.type
_entity_poly.pdbx_seq_one_letter_code
_entity_poly.pdbx_strand_id
1 'polypeptide(L)'
;MKNIVIAAGYATRLGELTKNFPKPLLKIGENTILGRMLDDIDRIPEIDEHIIITNHKFAPIFEQWAKDENHKSALDLRPLTFDCNKRWQKPITIVDDGTETNETRLVAVCDLLFAMDKLNIDDDLLVVAADNLLFFSFQEFVDFAKEKGTSCIMCHEQPSIEKLQRTGVVELDENMKVLGMEEKPQVPKSHWAVPPFYIYLKKNLDLVKHSVENGCGKDAPGNLAHYMVEHTTMHAWPMSAGRFDIGSLDTYYEAVEKYGK
;
A
#
# COMPACT_ATOMS: atom_id res chain seq x y z
N MET A 1 12.81 8.17 -3.39
CA MET A 1 11.40 7.84 -3.07
C MET A 1 11.35 6.79 -2.00
N LYS A 2 10.49 6.93 -0.98
CA LYS A 2 10.28 5.93 0.08
C LYS A 2 9.05 5.07 -0.24
N ASN A 3 9.17 3.75 -0.05
CA ASN A 3 8.01 2.86 -0.09
C ASN A 3 7.42 2.75 1.32
N ILE A 4 6.19 3.22 1.50
CA ILE A 4 5.44 3.19 2.75
C ILE A 4 4.40 2.07 2.69
N VAL A 5 4.56 1.07 3.54
CA VAL A 5 3.62 -0.06 3.67
C VAL A 5 2.72 0.18 4.87
N ILE A 6 1.43 0.38 4.65
CA ILE A 6 0.45 0.50 5.72
C ILE A 6 0.02 -0.90 6.16
N ALA A 7 0.49 -1.33 7.34
CA ALA A 7 0.31 -2.67 7.88
C ALA A 7 -0.16 -2.69 9.35
N ALA A 8 -0.65 -1.57 9.90
CA ALA A 8 -1.09 -1.45 11.30
C ALA A 8 -2.50 -2.04 11.58
N GLY A 9 -3.19 -2.53 10.55
CA GLY A 9 -4.53 -3.11 10.68
C GLY A 9 -4.54 -4.45 11.42
N TYR A 10 -5.57 -4.68 12.26
CA TYR A 10 -5.74 -5.92 13.04
C TYR A 10 -6.38 -7.08 12.26
N ALA A 11 -6.85 -6.83 11.04
CA ALA A 11 -7.41 -7.83 10.10
C ALA A 11 -8.44 -8.79 10.73
N THR A 12 -9.32 -8.29 11.59
CA THR A 12 -10.27 -9.06 12.40
C THR A 12 -11.17 -10.02 11.60
N ARG A 13 -11.39 -9.73 10.30
CA ARG A 13 -12.18 -10.58 9.39
C ARG A 13 -11.54 -11.93 9.03
N LEU A 14 -10.25 -12.12 9.31
CA LEU A 14 -9.55 -13.38 9.13
C LEU A 14 -9.53 -14.25 10.41
N GLY A 15 -10.22 -13.82 11.48
CA GLY A 15 -10.44 -14.59 12.71
C GLY A 15 -9.14 -15.05 13.37
N GLU A 16 -9.05 -16.34 13.70
CA GLU A 16 -7.91 -16.92 14.43
C GLU A 16 -6.57 -16.81 13.68
N LEU A 17 -6.57 -16.75 12.34
CA LEU A 17 -5.33 -16.62 11.55
C LEU A 17 -4.58 -15.31 11.85
N THR A 18 -5.31 -14.25 12.18
CA THR A 18 -4.73 -12.92 12.40
C THR A 18 -4.86 -12.43 13.84
N LYS A 19 -5.39 -13.24 14.73
CA LYS A 19 -5.52 -12.91 16.14
C LYS A 19 -4.17 -12.57 16.80
N ASN A 20 -3.14 -13.35 16.48
CA ASN A 20 -1.78 -13.17 17.01
C ASN A 20 -0.70 -13.12 15.92
N PHE A 21 -1.10 -12.92 14.67
CA PHE A 21 -0.17 -12.86 13.54
C PHE A 21 -0.64 -11.83 12.51
N PRO A 22 0.24 -10.95 12.00
CA PRO A 22 -0.17 -9.90 11.07
C PRO A 22 -0.50 -10.47 9.69
N LYS A 23 -1.64 -10.03 9.13
CA LYS A 23 -2.11 -10.44 7.80
C LYS A 23 -1.07 -10.33 6.68
N PRO A 24 -0.27 -9.23 6.57
CA PRO A 24 0.72 -9.10 5.51
C PRO A 24 1.79 -10.20 5.50
N LEU A 25 2.00 -10.86 6.63
CA LEU A 25 2.98 -11.95 6.77
C LEU A 25 2.38 -13.35 6.61
N LEU A 26 1.08 -13.47 6.32
CA LEU A 26 0.47 -14.75 5.94
C LEU A 26 1.10 -15.25 4.64
N LYS A 27 1.38 -16.55 4.60
CA LYS A 27 2.04 -17.19 3.45
C LYS A 27 1.03 -17.56 2.36
N ILE A 28 1.44 -17.34 1.12
CA ILE A 28 0.83 -17.88 -0.08
C ILE A 28 1.92 -18.68 -0.78
N GLY A 29 1.92 -20.02 -0.60
CA GLY A 29 3.04 -20.86 -0.96
C GLY A 29 4.28 -20.56 -0.08
N GLU A 30 5.44 -20.40 -0.68
CA GLU A 30 6.71 -20.16 0.02
C GLU A 30 6.85 -18.72 0.53
N ASN A 31 6.12 -17.77 -0.06
CA ASN A 31 6.30 -16.35 0.20
C ASN A 31 5.14 -15.75 1.00
N THR A 32 5.45 -14.75 1.84
CA THR A 32 4.42 -13.92 2.48
C THR A 32 3.76 -12.97 1.48
N ILE A 33 2.54 -12.49 1.77
CA ILE A 33 1.85 -11.51 0.94
C ILE A 33 2.74 -10.28 0.74
N LEU A 34 3.27 -9.72 1.83
CA LEU A 34 4.18 -8.57 1.81
C LEU A 34 5.48 -8.89 1.09
N GLY A 35 6.07 -10.07 1.33
CA GLY A 35 7.32 -10.47 0.69
C GLY A 35 7.23 -10.49 -0.84
N ARG A 36 6.12 -10.98 -1.40
CA ARG A 36 5.87 -10.93 -2.85
C ARG A 36 5.81 -9.49 -3.38
N MET A 37 5.18 -8.59 -2.64
CA MET A 37 5.10 -7.18 -3.02
C MET A 37 6.46 -6.51 -2.98
N LEU A 38 7.25 -6.76 -1.92
CA LEU A 38 8.60 -6.21 -1.82
C LEU A 38 9.56 -6.79 -2.88
N ASP A 39 9.37 -8.04 -3.34
CA ASP A 39 10.18 -8.62 -4.41
C ASP A 39 10.08 -7.84 -5.74
N ASP A 40 8.94 -7.17 -5.98
CA ASP A 40 8.78 -6.25 -7.11
C ASP A 40 9.34 -4.87 -6.79
N ILE A 41 8.88 -4.26 -5.68
CA ILE A 41 9.21 -2.87 -5.34
C ILE A 41 10.71 -2.66 -5.08
N ASP A 42 11.40 -3.66 -4.52
CA ASP A 42 12.85 -3.58 -4.26
C ASP A 42 13.69 -3.43 -5.54
N ARG A 43 13.14 -3.82 -6.70
CA ARG A 43 13.81 -3.70 -8.01
C ARG A 43 13.67 -2.31 -8.62
N ILE A 44 12.78 -1.47 -8.12
CA ILE A 44 12.51 -0.14 -8.65
C ILE A 44 13.66 0.80 -8.28
N PRO A 45 14.40 1.37 -9.26
CA PRO A 45 15.57 2.20 -8.97
C PRO A 45 15.27 3.44 -8.13
N GLU A 46 14.07 4.00 -8.26
CA GLU A 46 13.62 5.20 -7.56
C GLU A 46 13.36 4.94 -6.07
N ILE A 47 13.08 3.70 -5.68
CA ILE A 47 12.88 3.32 -4.27
C ILE A 47 14.24 3.15 -3.60
N ASP A 48 14.43 3.75 -2.45
CA ASP A 48 15.67 3.69 -1.66
C ASP A 48 15.48 3.10 -0.26
N GLU A 49 14.23 2.94 0.20
CA GLU A 49 13.91 2.35 1.50
C GLU A 49 12.47 1.82 1.54
N HIS A 50 12.26 0.73 2.28
CA HIS A 50 10.94 0.21 2.64
C HIS A 50 10.63 0.54 4.10
N ILE A 51 9.56 1.30 4.34
CA ILE A 51 9.09 1.67 5.68
C ILE A 51 7.76 0.96 5.92
N ILE A 52 7.74 0.05 6.90
CA ILE A 52 6.55 -0.74 7.24
C ILE A 52 5.97 -0.19 8.53
N ILE A 53 4.77 0.39 8.46
CA ILE A 53 4.07 0.93 9.62
C ILE A 53 3.17 -0.18 10.17
N THR A 54 3.34 -0.51 11.44
CA THR A 54 2.59 -1.55 12.12
C THR A 54 2.21 -1.14 13.55
N ASN A 55 1.22 -1.83 14.14
CA ASN A 55 0.88 -1.64 15.54
C ASN A 55 1.89 -2.29 16.49
N HIS A 56 1.88 -1.85 17.74
CA HIS A 56 2.80 -2.34 18.78
C HIS A 56 2.75 -3.86 18.97
N LYS A 57 1.56 -4.44 18.91
CA LYS A 57 1.37 -5.88 19.05
C LYS A 57 2.16 -6.70 18.03
N PHE A 58 2.27 -6.22 16.80
CA PHE A 58 2.87 -6.95 15.69
C PHE A 58 4.27 -6.47 15.32
N ALA A 59 4.74 -5.33 15.86
CA ALA A 59 6.06 -4.79 15.56
C ALA A 59 7.20 -5.82 15.77
N PRO A 60 7.26 -6.57 16.89
CA PRO A 60 8.32 -7.59 17.07
C PRO A 60 8.27 -8.70 16.02
N ILE A 61 7.08 -9.04 15.51
CA ILE A 61 6.91 -10.08 14.48
C ILE A 61 7.44 -9.59 13.14
N PHE A 62 7.15 -8.33 12.78
CA PHE A 62 7.69 -7.71 11.56
C PHE A 62 9.20 -7.55 11.62
N GLU A 63 9.75 -7.14 12.77
CA GLU A 63 11.22 -7.02 12.97
C GLU A 63 11.93 -8.36 12.80
N GLN A 64 11.38 -9.43 13.39
CA GLN A 64 11.93 -10.77 13.24
C GLN A 64 11.82 -11.26 11.80
N TRP A 65 10.62 -11.09 11.18
CA TRP A 65 10.43 -11.46 9.78
C TRP A 65 11.38 -10.73 8.83
N ALA A 66 11.61 -9.43 9.02
CA ALA A 66 12.51 -8.65 8.18
C ALA A 66 13.97 -9.17 8.30
N LYS A 67 14.39 -9.57 9.50
CA LYS A 67 15.70 -10.20 9.72
C LYS A 67 15.79 -11.56 9.02
N ASP A 68 14.81 -12.44 9.24
CA ASP A 68 14.82 -13.81 8.74
C ASP A 68 14.74 -13.85 7.21
N GLU A 69 13.85 -13.06 6.60
CA GLU A 69 13.69 -13.04 5.15
C GLU A 69 14.89 -12.40 4.44
N ASN A 70 15.49 -11.38 5.03
CA ASN A 70 16.64 -10.70 4.41
C ASN A 70 17.92 -11.57 4.44
N HIS A 71 17.98 -12.59 5.31
CA HIS A 71 19.08 -13.58 5.36
C HIS A 71 18.81 -14.81 4.48
N LYS A 72 17.64 -14.97 3.90
CA LYS A 72 17.38 -16.02 2.92
C LYS A 72 18.15 -15.72 1.66
N SER A 73 19.28 -16.39 1.49
CA SER A 73 20.11 -16.33 0.28
C SER A 73 19.21 -16.46 -0.96
N ALA A 74 19.25 -15.45 -1.82
CA ALA A 74 18.67 -15.55 -3.13
C ALA A 74 19.49 -16.55 -3.95
N LEU A 75 19.09 -17.81 -3.94
CA LEU A 75 19.61 -18.86 -4.84
C LEU A 75 19.24 -18.61 -6.32
N ASP A 76 18.88 -17.36 -6.69
CA ASP A 76 18.35 -17.06 -8.02
C ASP A 76 19.01 -15.86 -8.68
N LEU A 77 19.77 -16.17 -9.77
CA LEU A 77 19.97 -15.43 -11.05
C LEU A 77 20.04 -13.87 -11.01
N ARG A 78 20.45 -13.25 -9.90
CA ARG A 78 20.64 -11.79 -9.84
C ARG A 78 22.05 -11.39 -10.35
N PRO A 79 22.17 -10.20 -10.98
CA PRO A 79 23.50 -9.72 -11.41
C PRO A 79 24.49 -9.61 -10.25
N LEU A 80 25.76 -9.86 -10.53
CA LEU A 80 26.89 -9.84 -9.58
C LEU A 80 27.11 -8.52 -8.82
N THR A 81 26.33 -7.49 -9.12
CA THR A 81 26.38 -6.16 -8.47
C THR A 81 25.56 -6.06 -7.20
N PHE A 82 24.75 -7.09 -6.87
CA PHE A 82 23.92 -7.13 -5.67
C PHE A 82 24.53 -8.00 -4.57
N ASP A 83 24.26 -7.66 -3.30
CA ASP A 83 24.62 -8.50 -2.17
C ASP A 83 23.79 -9.80 -2.24
N CYS A 84 24.39 -10.87 -2.73
CA CYS A 84 23.73 -12.17 -2.93
C CYS A 84 23.31 -12.84 -1.60
N ASN A 85 23.71 -12.28 -0.45
CA ASN A 85 23.29 -12.76 0.87
C ASN A 85 21.98 -12.13 1.35
N LYS A 86 21.41 -11.17 0.60
CA LYS A 86 20.17 -10.47 0.96
C LYS A 86 19.07 -10.71 -0.07
N ARG A 87 17.84 -10.93 0.41
CA ARG A 87 16.66 -11.01 -0.43
C ARG A 87 16.33 -9.65 -1.04
N TRP A 88 16.33 -8.60 -0.22
CA TRP A 88 16.08 -7.21 -0.64
C TRP A 88 17.33 -6.36 -0.43
N GLN A 89 17.60 -5.49 -1.38
CA GLN A 89 18.81 -4.66 -1.36
C GLN A 89 18.59 -3.37 -0.57
N LYS A 90 17.34 -2.87 -0.52
CA LYS A 90 16.99 -1.65 0.18
C LYS A 90 16.75 -1.92 1.65
N PRO A 91 17.09 -0.98 2.54
CA PRO A 91 16.83 -1.12 3.97
C PRO A 91 15.33 -1.24 4.24
N ILE A 92 14.99 -2.00 5.28
CA ILE A 92 13.63 -2.13 5.80
C ILE A 92 13.61 -1.51 7.19
N THR A 93 12.76 -0.48 7.35
CA THR A 93 12.52 0.19 8.63
C THR A 93 11.12 -0.19 9.13
N ILE A 94 11.03 -0.73 10.35
CA ILE A 94 9.75 -1.02 11.00
C ILE A 94 9.38 0.18 11.88
N VAL A 95 8.19 0.72 11.67
CA VAL A 95 7.63 1.81 12.46
C VAL A 95 6.49 1.27 13.30
N ASP A 96 6.74 1.17 14.60
CA ASP A 96 5.72 0.86 15.60
C ASP A 96 4.92 2.14 15.90
N ASP A 97 3.61 2.12 15.66
CA ASP A 97 2.68 3.24 15.92
C ASP A 97 2.29 3.39 17.39
N GLY A 98 2.70 2.44 18.25
CA GLY A 98 2.44 2.41 19.68
C GLY A 98 1.03 1.95 20.06
N THR A 99 0.17 1.57 19.11
CA THR A 99 -1.20 1.13 19.41
C THR A 99 -1.27 -0.35 19.71
N GLU A 100 -2.03 -0.73 20.75
CA GLU A 100 -2.09 -2.12 21.24
C GLU A 100 -3.39 -2.82 20.86
N THR A 101 -4.46 -2.09 20.56
CA THR A 101 -5.78 -2.65 20.27
C THR A 101 -6.42 -2.04 19.03
N ASN A 102 -7.40 -2.74 18.46
CA ASN A 102 -8.15 -2.24 17.31
C ASN A 102 -8.91 -0.93 17.61
N GLU A 103 -9.31 -0.72 18.88
CA GLU A 103 -10.04 0.47 19.34
C GLU A 103 -9.11 1.70 19.43
N THR A 104 -7.83 1.49 19.76
CA THR A 104 -6.84 2.57 19.94
C THR A 104 -6.04 2.87 18.69
N ARG A 105 -6.23 2.11 17.60
CA ARG A 105 -5.47 2.27 16.34
C ARG A 105 -5.51 3.71 15.81
N LEU A 106 -4.39 4.17 15.25
CA LEU A 106 -4.29 5.52 14.67
C LEU A 106 -5.09 5.68 13.39
N VAL A 107 -5.32 4.60 12.65
CA VAL A 107 -5.93 4.52 11.32
C VAL A 107 -5.04 5.09 10.19
N ALA A 108 -5.29 4.64 8.95
CA ALA A 108 -4.32 4.69 7.86
C ALA A 108 -3.69 6.06 7.55
N VAL A 109 -4.46 7.15 7.59
CA VAL A 109 -3.93 8.49 7.30
C VAL A 109 -3.05 8.99 8.46
N CYS A 110 -3.45 8.71 9.70
CA CYS A 110 -2.66 9.07 10.88
C CYS A 110 -1.40 8.20 11.01
N ASP A 111 -1.46 6.92 10.61
CA ASP A 111 -0.28 6.04 10.55
C ASP A 111 0.77 6.62 9.59
N LEU A 112 0.33 7.06 8.40
CA LEU A 112 1.22 7.71 7.43
C LEU A 112 1.86 8.97 8.01
N LEU A 113 1.05 9.89 8.57
CA LEU A 113 1.54 11.13 9.18
C LEU A 113 2.51 10.84 10.33
N PHE A 114 2.19 9.88 11.20
CA PHE A 114 3.06 9.47 12.30
C PHE A 114 4.43 8.99 11.82
N ALA A 115 4.47 8.16 10.78
CA ALA A 115 5.74 7.69 10.22
C ALA A 115 6.53 8.82 9.56
N MET A 116 5.85 9.72 8.84
CA MET A 116 6.48 10.90 8.24
C MET A 116 7.14 11.78 9.29
N ASP A 117 6.44 12.08 10.38
CA ASP A 117 6.95 12.91 11.47
C ASP A 117 8.09 12.20 12.23
N LYS A 118 7.91 10.91 12.56
CA LYS A 118 8.89 10.13 13.33
C LYS A 118 10.23 9.97 12.61
N LEU A 119 10.20 9.82 11.29
CA LEU A 119 11.39 9.61 10.46
C LEU A 119 11.85 10.88 9.73
N ASN A 120 11.18 12.01 9.91
CA ASN A 120 11.42 13.27 9.20
C ASN A 120 11.47 13.06 7.68
N ILE A 121 10.46 12.38 7.13
CA ILE A 121 10.42 12.03 5.71
C ILE A 121 10.19 13.29 4.87
N ASP A 122 11.13 13.54 3.96
CA ASP A 122 11.11 14.68 3.03
C ASP A 122 11.46 14.20 1.61
N ASP A 123 10.65 13.23 1.09
CA ASP A 123 10.87 12.57 -0.20
C ASP A 123 9.53 12.19 -0.84
N ASP A 124 9.53 11.83 -2.12
CA ASP A 124 8.37 11.23 -2.76
C ASP A 124 8.01 9.89 -2.08
N LEU A 125 6.73 9.58 -2.01
CA LEU A 125 6.22 8.36 -1.36
C LEU A 125 5.48 7.47 -2.35
N LEU A 126 5.81 6.18 -2.35
CA LEU A 126 4.94 5.11 -2.83
C LEU A 126 4.22 4.52 -1.61
N VAL A 127 2.92 4.73 -1.49
CA VAL A 127 2.11 4.25 -0.37
C VAL A 127 1.28 3.05 -0.80
N VAL A 128 1.45 1.92 -0.11
CA VAL A 128 0.81 0.65 -0.45
C VAL A 128 0.17 -0.02 0.75
N ALA A 129 -0.99 -0.64 0.55
CA ALA A 129 -1.58 -1.56 1.52
C ALA A 129 -1.09 -3.00 1.24
N ALA A 130 -0.67 -3.68 2.30
CA ALA A 130 -0.01 -5.00 2.21
C ALA A 130 -1.00 -6.18 2.29
N ASP A 131 -2.10 -6.13 1.56
CA ASP A 131 -3.15 -7.15 1.61
C ASP A 131 -3.60 -7.66 0.22
N ASN A 132 -2.79 -7.39 -0.79
CA ASN A 132 -3.07 -7.76 -2.17
C ASN A 132 -1.95 -8.61 -2.78
N LEU A 133 -2.31 -9.58 -3.62
CA LEU A 133 -1.43 -10.14 -4.62
C LEU A 133 -1.58 -9.34 -5.90
N LEU A 134 -0.47 -8.94 -6.50
CA LEU A 134 -0.41 -8.09 -7.69
C LEU A 134 0.16 -8.87 -8.87
N PHE A 135 -0.38 -8.63 -10.06
CA PHE A 135 0.04 -9.29 -11.29
C PHE A 135 0.64 -8.31 -12.31
N PHE A 136 1.10 -7.17 -11.83
CA PHE A 136 1.81 -6.13 -12.57
C PHE A 136 2.99 -5.61 -11.74
N SER A 137 3.89 -4.84 -12.34
CA SER A 137 4.99 -4.19 -11.61
C SER A 137 4.63 -2.76 -11.22
N PHE A 138 4.99 -2.35 -10.00
CA PHE A 138 4.90 -0.96 -9.56
C PHE A 138 5.82 -0.01 -10.36
N GLN A 139 6.82 -0.54 -11.09
CA GLN A 139 7.66 0.31 -11.97
C GLN A 139 6.81 1.08 -12.97
N GLU A 140 5.79 0.45 -13.57
CA GLU A 140 4.90 1.10 -14.53
C GLU A 140 4.15 2.29 -13.90
N PHE A 141 3.74 2.15 -12.63
CA PHE A 141 3.07 3.22 -11.89
C PHE A 141 4.03 4.36 -11.51
N VAL A 142 5.27 4.04 -11.12
CA VAL A 142 6.31 5.03 -10.84
C VAL A 142 6.67 5.81 -12.12
N ASP A 143 6.83 5.12 -13.24
CA ASP A 143 7.12 5.75 -14.53
C ASP A 143 5.99 6.68 -14.97
N PHE A 144 4.74 6.26 -14.81
CA PHE A 144 3.58 7.10 -15.08
C PHE A 144 3.57 8.38 -14.22
N ALA A 145 3.83 8.25 -12.92
CA ALA A 145 3.87 9.42 -12.01
C ALA A 145 4.99 10.39 -12.39
N LYS A 146 6.15 9.89 -12.82
CA LYS A 146 7.26 10.71 -13.34
C LYS A 146 6.87 11.42 -14.63
N GLU A 147 6.20 10.74 -15.56
CA GLU A 147 5.72 11.34 -16.81
C GLU A 147 4.72 12.47 -16.53
N LYS A 148 3.75 12.25 -15.64
CA LYS A 148 2.73 13.26 -15.29
C LYS A 148 3.27 14.40 -14.42
N GLY A 149 4.32 14.15 -13.64
CA GLY A 149 4.90 15.13 -12.71
C GLY A 149 3.92 15.56 -11.60
N THR A 150 2.97 14.70 -11.23
CA THR A 150 1.94 14.92 -10.20
C THR A 150 1.86 13.75 -9.24
N SER A 151 1.27 13.97 -8.06
CA SER A 151 0.82 12.86 -7.23
C SER A 151 -0.20 12.01 -8.02
N CYS A 152 -0.18 10.69 -7.82
CA CYS A 152 -0.97 9.75 -8.61
C CYS A 152 -1.67 8.71 -7.74
N ILE A 153 -2.77 8.20 -8.25
CA ILE A 153 -3.51 7.06 -7.70
C ILE A 153 -3.56 5.93 -8.72
N MET A 154 -3.68 4.69 -8.28
CA MET A 154 -4.06 3.59 -9.18
C MET A 154 -5.57 3.54 -9.37
N CYS A 155 -6.02 3.07 -10.51
CA CYS A 155 -7.42 2.77 -10.74
C CYS A 155 -7.58 1.51 -11.61
N HIS A 156 -8.80 0.95 -11.59
CA HIS A 156 -9.20 -0.12 -12.50
C HIS A 156 -10.69 -0.06 -12.76
N GLU A 157 -11.12 -0.57 -13.90
CA GLU A 157 -12.54 -0.71 -14.17
C GLU A 157 -13.20 -1.72 -13.25
N GLN A 158 -14.32 -1.35 -12.65
CA GLN A 158 -15.14 -2.20 -11.79
C GLN A 158 -16.59 -2.13 -12.22
N PRO A 159 -17.13 -3.18 -12.88
CA PRO A 159 -18.51 -3.16 -13.36
C PRO A 159 -19.57 -3.33 -12.26
N SER A 160 -19.18 -3.86 -11.09
CA SER A 160 -20.12 -4.10 -9.99
C SER A 160 -20.30 -2.86 -9.13
N ILE A 161 -21.53 -2.33 -9.09
CA ILE A 161 -21.91 -1.19 -8.24
C ILE A 161 -21.70 -1.51 -6.76
N GLU A 162 -22.02 -2.72 -6.32
CA GLU A 162 -21.83 -3.15 -4.93
C GLU A 162 -20.35 -3.10 -4.50
N LYS A 163 -19.43 -3.42 -5.42
CA LYS A 163 -17.99 -3.33 -5.16
C LYS A 163 -17.52 -1.89 -5.17
N LEU A 164 -18.03 -1.06 -6.09
CA LEU A 164 -17.76 0.38 -6.13
C LEU A 164 -18.18 1.09 -4.84
N GLN A 165 -19.30 0.70 -4.25
CA GLN A 165 -19.78 1.24 -2.97
C GLN A 165 -18.89 0.90 -1.77
N ARG A 166 -17.86 0.05 -1.94
CA ARG A 166 -16.94 -0.40 -0.87
C ARG A 166 -15.50 0.08 -1.05
N THR A 167 -15.24 0.85 -2.10
CA THR A 167 -13.90 1.36 -2.43
C THR A 167 -13.97 2.82 -2.84
N GLY A 168 -12.82 3.47 -2.98
CA GLY A 168 -12.73 4.78 -3.61
C GLY A 168 -13.18 4.71 -5.09
N VAL A 169 -13.86 5.74 -5.56
CA VAL A 169 -14.29 5.87 -6.96
C VAL A 169 -13.84 7.23 -7.50
N VAL A 170 -13.27 7.25 -8.71
CA VAL A 170 -12.78 8.47 -9.35
C VAL A 170 -13.48 8.76 -10.67
N GLU A 171 -13.66 10.05 -10.95
CA GLU A 171 -14.02 10.56 -12.25
C GLU A 171 -12.75 11.06 -12.96
N LEU A 172 -12.56 10.69 -14.22
CA LEU A 172 -11.35 10.96 -15.00
C LEU A 172 -11.67 11.71 -16.29
N ASP A 173 -10.74 12.56 -16.72
CA ASP A 173 -10.76 13.10 -18.09
C ASP A 173 -10.02 12.16 -19.07
N GLU A 174 -9.95 12.56 -20.33
CA GLU A 174 -9.29 11.81 -21.42
C GLU A 174 -7.78 11.66 -21.23
N ASN A 175 -7.16 12.49 -20.41
CA ASN A 175 -5.72 12.46 -20.08
C ASN A 175 -5.43 11.76 -18.76
N MET A 176 -6.43 11.08 -18.18
CA MET A 176 -6.36 10.41 -16.88
C MET A 176 -6.15 11.37 -15.69
N LYS A 177 -6.46 12.65 -15.87
CA LYS A 177 -6.52 13.60 -14.75
C LYS A 177 -7.75 13.30 -13.91
N VAL A 178 -7.57 13.28 -12.59
CA VAL A 178 -8.68 13.09 -11.64
C VAL A 178 -9.49 14.37 -11.55
N LEU A 179 -10.79 14.28 -11.90
CA LEU A 179 -11.75 15.37 -11.83
C LEU A 179 -12.49 15.39 -10.48
N GLY A 180 -12.63 14.23 -9.86
CA GLY A 180 -13.26 14.07 -8.56
C GLY A 180 -13.02 12.67 -8.00
N MET A 181 -13.08 12.52 -6.68
CA MET A 181 -12.98 11.25 -6.00
C MET A 181 -13.95 11.20 -4.82
N GLU A 182 -14.59 10.06 -4.63
CA GLU A 182 -15.43 9.78 -3.47
C GLU A 182 -15.00 8.45 -2.84
N GLU A 183 -14.83 8.42 -1.52
CA GLU A 183 -14.56 7.18 -0.78
C GLU A 183 -15.87 6.50 -0.39
N LYS A 184 -16.08 5.27 -0.88
CA LYS A 184 -17.28 4.44 -0.63
C LYS A 184 -18.59 5.17 -0.94
N PRO A 185 -18.77 5.70 -2.16
CA PRO A 185 -19.97 6.46 -2.52
C PRO A 185 -21.22 5.58 -2.48
N GLN A 186 -22.34 6.11 -2.01
CA GLN A 186 -23.63 5.40 -2.10
C GLN A 186 -24.10 5.27 -3.55
N VAL A 187 -23.84 6.28 -4.37
CA VAL A 187 -24.13 6.31 -5.80
C VAL A 187 -22.82 6.61 -6.54
N PRO A 188 -22.11 5.58 -7.03
CA PRO A 188 -20.87 5.76 -7.77
C PRO A 188 -21.10 6.56 -9.05
N LYS A 189 -20.28 7.59 -9.31
CA LYS A 189 -20.38 8.47 -10.49
C LYS A 189 -19.62 7.92 -11.70
N SER A 190 -18.79 6.92 -11.49
CA SER A 190 -18.02 6.27 -12.55
C SER A 190 -17.83 4.78 -12.26
N HIS A 191 -17.18 4.07 -13.18
CA HIS A 191 -16.76 2.67 -12.99
C HIS A 191 -15.28 2.51 -12.60
N TRP A 192 -14.57 3.62 -12.31
CA TRP A 192 -13.17 3.61 -11.95
C TRP A 192 -12.97 3.46 -10.44
N ALA A 193 -12.64 2.23 -10.00
CA ALA A 193 -12.34 1.91 -8.61
C ALA A 193 -10.88 2.21 -8.28
N VAL A 194 -10.63 2.70 -7.06
CA VAL A 194 -9.30 3.06 -6.54
C VAL A 194 -8.86 2.03 -5.51
N PRO A 195 -7.89 1.17 -5.82
CA PRO A 195 -7.23 0.34 -4.82
C PRO A 195 -6.26 1.18 -3.96
N PRO A 196 -5.84 0.70 -2.79
CA PRO A 196 -5.04 1.48 -1.86
C PRO A 196 -3.54 1.53 -2.26
N PHE A 197 -3.27 2.10 -3.44
CA PHE A 197 -1.93 2.32 -4.00
C PHE A 197 -1.81 3.75 -4.52
N TYR A 198 -0.89 4.52 -3.93
CA TYR A 198 -0.77 5.95 -4.17
C TYR A 198 0.71 6.34 -4.34
N ILE A 199 0.97 7.35 -5.17
CA ILE A 199 2.23 8.07 -5.18
C ILE A 199 1.95 9.51 -4.77
N TYR A 200 2.57 9.94 -3.67
CA TYR A 200 2.51 11.31 -3.20
C TYR A 200 3.88 11.97 -3.41
N LEU A 201 3.92 13.02 -4.25
CA LEU A 201 5.14 13.75 -4.48
C LEU A 201 5.51 14.61 -3.26
N LYS A 202 6.79 14.73 -2.97
CA LYS A 202 7.35 15.55 -1.89
C LYS A 202 6.68 16.92 -1.78
N LYS A 203 6.48 17.61 -2.90
CA LYS A 203 5.82 18.95 -2.95
C LYS A 203 4.39 18.99 -2.42
N ASN A 204 3.76 17.83 -2.23
CA ASN A 204 2.38 17.71 -1.74
C ASN A 204 2.30 17.10 -0.33
N LEU A 205 3.41 16.80 0.34
CA LEU A 205 3.39 16.11 1.64
C LEU A 205 2.79 16.95 2.76
N ASP A 206 2.88 18.27 2.70
CA ASP A 206 2.21 19.16 3.65
C ASP A 206 0.69 18.96 3.67
N LEU A 207 0.09 18.51 2.55
CA LEU A 207 -1.32 18.19 2.48
C LEU A 207 -1.71 16.99 3.35
N VAL A 208 -0.79 16.09 3.68
CA VAL A 208 -1.05 14.96 4.59
C VAL A 208 -1.39 15.49 5.98
N LYS A 209 -0.55 16.36 6.53
CA LYS A 209 -0.80 17.02 7.82
C LYS A 209 -2.05 17.90 7.78
N HIS A 210 -2.15 18.73 6.75
CA HIS A 210 -3.29 19.62 6.55
C HIS A 210 -4.61 18.86 6.45
N SER A 211 -4.64 17.67 5.83
CA SER A 211 -5.84 16.82 5.74
C SER A 211 -6.33 16.36 7.11
N VAL A 212 -5.41 15.97 7.99
CA VAL A 212 -5.72 15.51 9.35
C VAL A 212 -6.25 16.67 10.22
N GLU A 213 -5.67 17.86 10.09
CA GLU A 213 -6.10 19.07 10.81
C GLU A 213 -7.46 19.60 10.33
N ASN A 214 -7.79 19.43 9.06
CA ASN A 214 -9.04 19.94 8.46
C ASN A 214 -10.13 18.87 8.33
N GLY A 215 -10.03 17.76 9.08
CA GLY A 215 -11.13 16.83 9.28
C GLY A 215 -11.39 15.90 8.11
N CYS A 216 -10.39 15.60 7.28
CA CYS A 216 -10.55 14.52 6.33
C CYS A 216 -10.84 13.21 7.09
N GLY A 217 -11.64 12.33 6.51
CA GLY A 217 -11.85 10.99 7.09
C GLY A 217 -10.51 10.27 7.25
N LYS A 218 -10.28 9.62 8.40
CA LYS A 218 -8.96 9.07 8.74
C LYS A 218 -8.86 7.57 8.50
N ASP A 219 -10.00 6.86 8.46
CA ASP A 219 -10.10 5.40 8.47
C ASP A 219 -9.52 4.73 7.22
N ALA A 220 -9.79 5.27 6.05
CA ALA A 220 -9.35 4.72 4.77
C ALA A 220 -8.25 5.57 4.14
N PRO A 221 -7.20 4.96 3.54
CA PRO A 221 -6.19 5.72 2.80
C PRO A 221 -6.79 6.56 1.68
N GLY A 222 -7.93 6.13 1.10
CA GLY A 222 -8.67 6.84 0.06
C GLY A 222 -9.20 8.21 0.50
N ASN A 223 -9.43 8.43 1.79
CA ASN A 223 -9.84 9.74 2.29
C ASN A 223 -8.75 10.81 2.09
N LEU A 224 -7.47 10.43 2.26
CA LEU A 224 -6.36 11.32 1.95
C LEU A 224 -6.27 11.61 0.45
N ALA A 225 -6.46 10.59 -0.39
CA ALA A 225 -6.46 10.77 -1.84
C ALA A 225 -7.60 11.68 -2.29
N HIS A 226 -8.81 11.52 -1.73
CA HIS A 226 -9.94 12.43 -1.94
C HIS A 226 -9.57 13.88 -1.57
N TYR A 227 -9.03 14.08 -0.35
CA TYR A 227 -8.59 15.41 0.09
C TYR A 227 -7.54 16.02 -0.85
N MET A 228 -6.56 15.22 -1.28
CA MET A 228 -5.53 15.70 -2.21
C MET A 228 -6.10 16.08 -3.58
N VAL A 229 -7.09 15.33 -4.10
CA VAL A 229 -7.78 15.67 -5.36
C VAL A 229 -8.41 17.04 -5.31
N GLU A 230 -8.94 17.46 -4.14
CA GLU A 230 -9.54 18.78 -3.95
C GLU A 230 -8.51 19.92 -3.85
N HIS A 231 -7.25 19.60 -3.46
CA HIS A 231 -6.23 20.60 -3.13
C HIS A 231 -5.04 20.63 -4.10
N THR A 232 -4.89 19.62 -4.96
CA THR A 232 -3.82 19.57 -5.95
C THR A 232 -4.24 18.77 -7.19
N THR A 233 -3.50 18.91 -8.27
CA THR A 233 -3.72 18.09 -9.46
C THR A 233 -3.18 16.68 -9.22
N MET A 234 -4.04 15.68 -9.46
CA MET A 234 -3.68 14.26 -9.45
C MET A 234 -4.05 13.59 -10.77
N HIS A 235 -3.32 12.52 -11.11
CA HIS A 235 -3.65 11.64 -12.23
C HIS A 235 -3.89 10.22 -11.73
N ALA A 236 -4.66 9.44 -12.47
CA ALA A 236 -4.92 8.04 -12.15
C ALA A 236 -4.25 7.13 -13.18
N TRP A 237 -3.49 6.15 -12.70
CA TRP A 237 -2.89 5.13 -13.57
C TRP A 237 -3.82 3.91 -13.64
N PRO A 238 -4.33 3.53 -14.82
CA PRO A 238 -5.09 2.31 -14.98
C PRO A 238 -4.15 1.11 -14.88
N MET A 239 -4.43 0.21 -13.92
CA MET A 239 -3.62 -1.01 -13.73
C MET A 239 -3.51 -1.82 -15.03
N SER A 240 -2.31 -2.20 -15.41
CA SER A 240 -2.02 -2.98 -16.62
C SER A 240 -2.46 -4.45 -16.50
N ALA A 241 -2.61 -4.96 -15.28
CA ALA A 241 -3.10 -6.31 -14.98
C ALA A 241 -3.89 -6.34 -13.66
N GLY A 242 -4.43 -7.52 -13.32
CA GLY A 242 -5.28 -7.69 -12.16
C GLY A 242 -4.55 -7.67 -10.83
N ARG A 243 -5.34 -7.63 -9.77
CA ARG A 243 -4.94 -7.85 -8.39
C ARG A 243 -5.89 -8.83 -7.71
N PHE A 244 -5.43 -9.46 -6.64
CA PHE A 244 -6.27 -10.30 -5.81
C PHE A 244 -6.26 -9.78 -4.36
N ASP A 245 -7.41 -9.29 -3.90
CA ASP A 245 -7.59 -8.75 -2.55
C ASP A 245 -7.85 -9.87 -1.55
N ILE A 246 -7.06 -9.93 -0.49
CA ILE A 246 -7.20 -10.91 0.58
C ILE A 246 -7.94 -10.25 1.75
N GLY A 247 -9.26 -10.17 1.65
CA GLY A 247 -10.11 -9.47 2.63
C GLY A 247 -10.80 -10.36 3.67
N SER A 248 -10.84 -11.69 3.44
CA SER A 248 -11.53 -12.68 4.27
C SER A 248 -10.81 -14.01 4.30
N LEU A 249 -11.28 -14.95 5.16
CA LEU A 249 -10.76 -16.33 5.17
C LEU A 249 -10.95 -17.02 3.82
N ASP A 250 -12.11 -16.85 3.19
CA ASP A 250 -12.42 -17.48 1.90
C ASP A 250 -11.45 -17.00 0.82
N THR A 251 -11.22 -15.68 0.73
CA THR A 251 -10.27 -15.12 -0.25
C THR A 251 -8.83 -15.51 0.07
N TYR A 252 -8.48 -15.71 1.36
CA TYR A 252 -7.15 -16.21 1.71
C TYR A 252 -6.94 -17.66 1.23
N TYR A 253 -7.88 -18.55 1.50
CA TYR A 253 -7.76 -19.96 1.04
C TYR A 253 -7.83 -20.07 -0.49
N GLU A 254 -8.65 -19.26 -1.15
CA GLU A 254 -8.66 -19.15 -2.61
C GLU A 254 -7.29 -18.72 -3.16
N ALA A 255 -6.65 -17.73 -2.51
CA ALA A 255 -5.31 -17.29 -2.89
C ALA A 255 -4.26 -18.40 -2.71
N VAL A 256 -4.32 -19.15 -1.60
CA VAL A 256 -3.43 -20.30 -1.35
C VAL A 256 -3.59 -21.36 -2.43
N GLU A 257 -4.82 -21.71 -2.79
CA GLU A 257 -5.12 -22.73 -3.81
C GLU A 257 -4.62 -22.32 -5.20
N LYS A 258 -4.90 -21.06 -5.60
CA LYS A 258 -4.60 -20.57 -6.96
C LYS A 258 -3.14 -20.15 -7.15
N TYR A 259 -2.52 -19.58 -6.14
CA TYR A 259 -1.23 -18.88 -6.26
C TYR A 259 -0.17 -19.40 -5.29
N GLY A 260 -0.46 -20.44 -4.53
CA GLY A 260 0.45 -21.04 -3.55
C GLY A 260 1.40 -22.11 -4.10
N LYS A 261 1.35 -22.35 -5.41
CA LYS A 261 2.17 -23.38 -6.08
C LYS A 261 3.51 -22.83 -6.51
#